data_540c9b01ca772e1813739a222d03332d
#
_entry.id   540c9b01ca772e1813739a222d03332d
#
_cell.length_a   1.000
_cell.length_b   1.000
_cell.length_c   1.000
_cell.angle_alpha   90.00
_cell.angle_beta   90.00
_cell.angle_gamma   90.00
#
_symmetry.space_group_name_H-M   'P 1'
#
loop_
_entity.id
_entity.type
_entity.pdbx_description
1 polymer ?
#
loop_
_entity_poly.entity_id
_entity_poly.type
_entity_poly.pdbx_seq_one_letter_code
_entity_poly.pdbx_strand_id
1 'polypeptide(L)'
;MLNRITIMGRMTRAPEIRHTESGKAVANFTLACDRDRDREQTDFIDVVAWNGTAEFISKYFRKGSMCIVSGRLQMRRYEAKDGTNRTAYEIVADNVYFGESKKD
;
A
#
# COMPACT_ATOMS: atom_id res chain seq x y z
N MET A 1 10.82 -16.52 -11.99
CA MET A 1 10.23 -16.63 -10.65
C MET A 1 8.87 -15.97 -10.59
N LEU A 2 7.99 -16.51 -9.76
CA LEU A 2 6.67 -15.93 -9.55
C LEU A 2 6.66 -15.13 -8.24
N ASN A 3 6.23 -13.88 -8.33
CA ASN A 3 6.04 -13.02 -7.15
C ASN A 3 4.90 -12.06 -7.47
N ARG A 4 3.68 -12.53 -7.21
CA ARG A 4 2.47 -11.77 -7.47
C ARG A 4 1.57 -11.81 -6.25
N ILE A 5 0.99 -10.67 -5.91
CA ILE A 5 0.06 -10.57 -4.80
C ILE A 5 -1.06 -9.60 -5.20
N THR A 6 -2.28 -9.96 -4.88
CA THR A 6 -3.45 -9.11 -5.09
C THR A 6 -4.24 -9.09 -3.79
N ILE A 7 -4.48 -7.90 -3.28
CA ILE A 7 -5.23 -7.74 -2.03
C ILE A 7 -6.27 -6.64 -2.17
N MET A 8 -7.28 -6.70 -1.34
CA MET A 8 -8.29 -5.66 -1.22
C MET A 8 -8.44 -5.30 0.26
N GLY A 9 -8.43 -4.02 0.55
CA GLY A 9 -8.58 -3.55 1.92
C GLY A 9 -8.90 -2.07 1.95
N ARG A 10 -9.19 -1.57 3.15
CA ARG A 10 -9.49 -0.15 3.34
C ARG A 10 -8.25 0.61 3.74
N MET A 11 -8.07 1.79 3.19
CA MET A 11 -6.98 2.65 3.60
C MET A 11 -7.15 3.08 5.05
N THR A 12 -6.13 2.89 5.85
CA THR A 12 -6.18 3.24 7.28
C THR A 12 -6.05 4.73 7.49
N ARG A 13 -5.47 5.43 6.51
CA ARG A 13 -5.30 6.90 6.52
C ARG A 13 -5.09 7.36 5.08
N ALA A 14 -5.10 8.66 4.87
CA ALA A 14 -4.81 9.21 3.55
C ALA A 14 -3.40 8.79 3.11
N PRO A 15 -3.19 8.47 1.83
CA PRO A 15 -1.85 8.11 1.34
C PRO A 15 -0.89 9.29 1.48
N GLU A 16 0.33 8.99 1.93
CA GLU A 16 1.37 9.99 2.01
C GLU A 16 2.16 10.00 0.70
N ILE A 17 2.18 11.12 0.03
CA ILE A 17 2.94 11.27 -1.21
C ILE A 17 4.15 12.17 -0.96
N ARG A 18 5.28 11.79 -1.53
CA ARG A 18 6.49 12.59 -1.49
C ARG A 18 7.21 12.44 -2.82
N HIS A 19 8.19 13.27 -3.05
CA HIS A 19 9.00 13.22 -4.25
C HIS A 19 10.46 12.99 -3.87
N THR A 20 11.13 12.12 -4.62
CA THR A 20 12.55 11.85 -4.42
C THR A 20 13.37 13.01 -5.02
N GLU A 21 14.68 13.03 -4.72
CA GLU A 21 15.58 14.05 -5.27
C GLU A 21 15.57 14.05 -6.80
N SER A 22 15.35 12.91 -7.43
CA SER A 22 15.26 12.80 -8.88
C SER A 22 13.88 13.17 -9.42
N GLY A 23 12.93 13.58 -8.55
CA GLY A 23 11.63 14.03 -8.95
C GLY A 23 10.58 12.92 -9.10
N LYS A 24 10.89 11.70 -8.72
CA LYS A 24 9.93 10.59 -8.79
C LYS A 24 8.93 10.68 -7.65
N ALA A 25 7.65 10.52 -7.98
CA ALA A 25 6.60 10.45 -6.97
C ALA A 25 6.59 9.07 -6.31
N VAL A 26 6.43 9.06 -4.99
CA VAL A 26 6.27 7.82 -4.23
C VAL A 26 5.16 8.01 -3.21
N ALA A 27 4.22 7.05 -3.15
CA ALA A 27 3.13 7.06 -2.20
C ALA A 27 3.22 5.84 -1.30
N ASN A 28 3.07 6.05 -0.01
CA ASN A 28 3.03 4.99 0.99
C ASN A 28 1.67 5.00 1.66
N PHE A 29 1.11 3.82 1.83
CA PHE A 29 -0.17 3.67 2.54
C PHE A 29 -0.28 2.26 3.11
N THR A 30 -1.24 2.09 4.02
CA THR A 30 -1.50 0.80 4.67
C THR A 30 -2.94 0.42 4.42
N LEU A 31 -3.15 -0.84 4.02
CA LEU A 31 -4.48 -1.39 3.85
C LEU A 31 -4.84 -2.28 5.02
N ALA A 32 -6.04 -2.10 5.55
CA ALA A 32 -6.62 -2.99 6.54
C ALA A 32 -7.42 -4.06 5.81
N CYS A 33 -6.93 -5.29 5.87
CA CYS A 33 -7.51 -6.42 5.15
C CYS A 33 -8.09 -7.40 6.16
N ASP A 34 -9.39 -7.57 6.14
CA ASP A 34 -10.05 -8.54 7.02
C ASP A 34 -9.84 -9.94 6.46
N ARG A 35 -9.63 -10.90 7.37
CA ARG A 35 -9.51 -12.29 6.97
C ARG A 35 -10.86 -12.86 6.61
N ASP A 36 -10.92 -13.65 5.55
CA ASP A 36 -12.19 -14.18 5.04
C ASP A 36 -12.95 -15.04 6.05
N ARG A 37 -12.21 -15.83 6.84
CA ARG A 37 -12.81 -16.78 7.79
C ARG A 37 -12.78 -16.32 9.23
N ASP A 38 -12.07 -15.27 9.54
CA ASP A 38 -11.96 -14.72 10.88
C ASP A 38 -11.94 -13.21 10.81
N ARG A 39 -13.12 -12.62 10.73
CA ARG A 39 -13.27 -11.17 10.58
C ARG A 39 -12.88 -10.38 11.81
N GLU A 40 -12.64 -11.06 12.93
CA GLU A 40 -12.11 -10.40 14.12
C GLU A 40 -10.61 -10.11 13.97
N GLN A 41 -9.97 -10.75 12.99
CA GLN A 41 -8.56 -10.53 12.70
C GLN A 41 -8.41 -9.68 11.45
N THR A 42 -7.61 -8.65 11.55
CA THR A 42 -7.31 -7.75 10.45
C THR A 42 -5.80 -7.73 10.23
N ASP A 43 -5.40 -7.91 8.98
CA ASP A 43 -4.00 -7.77 8.60
C ASP A 43 -3.78 -6.36 8.07
N PHE A 44 -2.74 -5.70 8.56
CA PHE A 44 -2.35 -4.37 8.10
C PHE A 44 -1.17 -4.52 7.15
N ILE A 45 -1.40 -4.21 5.90
CA ILE A 45 -0.44 -4.46 4.82
C ILE A 45 0.09 -3.15 4.27
N ASP A 46 1.39 -2.97 4.31
CA ASP A 46 2.05 -1.77 3.79
C ASP A 46 2.22 -1.88 2.29
N VAL A 47 1.93 -0.80 1.59
CA VAL A 47 2.01 -0.71 0.14
C VAL A 47 2.80 0.53 -0.25
N VAL A 48 3.64 0.38 -1.26
CA VAL A 48 4.35 1.50 -1.88
C VAL A 48 4.01 1.54 -3.36
N ALA A 49 3.77 2.74 -3.86
CA ALA A 49 3.48 2.98 -5.27
C ALA A 49 4.39 4.08 -5.79
N TRP A 50 4.73 4.01 -7.07
CA TRP A 50 5.67 4.93 -7.71
C TRP A 50 5.04 5.64 -8.90
N ASN A 51 5.53 6.84 -9.16
CA ASN A 51 5.22 7.62 -10.39
C ASN A 51 3.72 7.81 -10.61
N GLY A 52 3.22 7.47 -11.79
CA GLY A 52 1.81 7.66 -12.15
C GLY A 52 0.84 6.96 -11.22
N THR A 53 1.19 5.76 -10.73
CA THR A 53 0.37 5.03 -9.77
C THR A 53 0.30 5.79 -8.44
N ALA A 54 1.42 6.34 -7.99
CA ALA A 54 1.45 7.14 -6.76
C ALA A 54 0.57 8.39 -6.89
N GLU A 55 0.65 9.06 -8.01
CA GLU A 55 -0.15 10.27 -8.26
C GLU A 55 -1.64 9.94 -8.32
N PHE A 56 -2.00 8.84 -8.98
CA PHE A 56 -3.38 8.37 -9.07
C PHE A 56 -3.95 8.09 -7.67
N ILE A 57 -3.21 7.37 -6.85
CA ILE A 57 -3.64 7.04 -5.49
C ILE A 57 -3.81 8.31 -4.66
N SER A 58 -2.85 9.20 -4.72
CA SER A 58 -2.89 10.45 -3.97
C SER A 58 -4.09 11.31 -4.33
N LYS A 59 -4.48 11.29 -5.61
CA LYS A 59 -5.56 12.11 -6.12
C LYS A 59 -6.95 11.55 -5.79
N TYR A 60 -7.12 10.24 -5.82
CA TYR A 60 -8.45 9.63 -5.80
C TYR A 60 -8.78 8.81 -4.56
N PHE A 61 -7.80 8.50 -3.71
CA PHE A 61 -8.02 7.67 -2.53
C PHE A 61 -7.89 8.49 -1.25
N ARG A 62 -8.66 8.09 -0.24
CA ARG A 62 -8.74 8.77 1.05
C ARG A 62 -8.74 7.74 2.17
N LYS A 63 -8.63 8.21 3.41
CA LYS A 63 -8.85 7.35 4.57
C LYS A 63 -10.20 6.63 4.44
N GLY A 64 -10.20 5.32 4.58
CA GLY A 64 -11.40 4.49 4.51
C GLY A 64 -11.77 4.02 3.11
N SER A 65 -11.12 4.54 2.06
CA SER A 65 -11.39 4.07 0.69
C SER A 65 -11.07 2.59 0.55
N MET A 66 -11.95 1.83 -0.10
CA MET A 66 -11.67 0.44 -0.46
C MET A 66 -10.77 0.43 -1.69
N CYS A 67 -9.65 -0.25 -1.56
CA CYS A 67 -8.60 -0.25 -2.56
C CYS A 67 -8.20 -1.68 -2.92
N ILE A 68 -8.05 -1.94 -4.22
CA ILE A 68 -7.52 -3.21 -4.72
C ILE A 68 -6.13 -2.93 -5.26
N VAL A 69 -5.15 -3.68 -4.76
CA VAL A 69 -3.75 -3.54 -5.19
C VAL A 69 -3.27 -4.84 -5.78
N SER A 70 -2.66 -4.76 -6.96
CA SER A 70 -1.96 -5.88 -7.57
C SER A 70 -0.50 -5.50 -7.75
N GLY A 71 0.41 -6.36 -7.31
CA GLY A 71 1.82 -6.09 -7.39
C GLY A 71 2.67 -7.25 -6.96
N ARG A 72 3.82 -6.94 -6.38
CA ARG A 72 4.75 -7.95 -5.87
C ARG A 72 5.14 -7.66 -4.44
N LEU A 73 5.49 -8.70 -3.70
CA LEU A 73 5.99 -8.57 -2.34
C LEU A 73 7.49 -8.25 -2.39
N GLN A 74 7.89 -7.28 -1.60
CA GLN A 74 9.29 -6.85 -1.52
C GLN A 74 9.73 -6.78 -0.07
N MET A 75 10.93 -7.25 0.18
CA MET A 75 11.56 -7.11 1.48
C MET A 75 12.43 -5.86 1.47
N ARG A 76 12.42 -5.14 2.58
CA ARG A 76 13.27 -3.98 2.79
C ARG A 76 13.96 -4.12 4.15
N ARG A 77 15.27 -3.98 4.17
CA ARG A 77 16.03 -3.94 5.41
C ARG A 77 16.24 -2.50 5.83
N TYR A 78 16.15 -2.25 7.12
CA TYR A 78 16.38 -0.93 7.65
C TYR A 78 16.94 -1.01 9.07
N GLU A 79 17.58 0.08 9.49
CA GLU A 79 18.10 0.22 10.85
C GLU A 79 17.04 0.90 11.71
N ALA A 80 16.64 0.24 12.79
CA ALA A 80 15.69 0.80 13.74
C ALA A 80 16.39 1.83 14.64
N LYS A 81 15.58 2.61 15.36
CA LYS A 81 16.10 3.66 16.25
C LYS A 81 17.02 3.14 17.35
N ASP A 82 16.88 1.88 17.72
CA ASP A 82 17.73 1.24 18.73
C ASP A 82 19.02 0.67 18.14
N GLY A 83 19.30 0.91 16.86
CA GLY A 83 20.50 0.45 16.19
C GLY A 83 20.44 -0.97 15.65
N THR A 84 19.33 -1.68 15.86
CA THR A 84 19.19 -3.05 15.37
C THR A 84 18.76 -3.06 13.90
N ASN A 85 19.20 -4.08 13.16
CA ASN A 85 18.76 -4.29 11.79
C ASN A 85 17.42 -5.01 11.79
N ARG A 86 16.46 -4.49 11.05
CA ARG A 86 15.12 -5.04 10.95
C ARG A 86 14.71 -5.23 9.50
N THR A 87 13.70 -6.07 9.30
CA THR A 87 13.16 -6.36 7.99
C THR A 87 11.69 -5.97 7.95
N ALA A 88 11.31 -5.25 6.92
CA ALA A 88 9.92 -4.94 6.63
C ALA A 88 9.53 -5.57 5.30
N TYR A 89 8.27 -5.98 5.19
CA TYR A 89 7.70 -6.49 3.94
C TYR A 89 6.64 -5.51 3.48
N GLU A 90 6.64 -5.24 2.19
CA GLU A 90 5.68 -4.32 1.58
C GLU A 90 5.31 -4.80 0.19
N ILE A 91 4.16 -4.35 -0.30
CA ILE A 91 3.76 -4.63 -1.67
C ILE A 91 4.16 -3.43 -2.52
N VAL A 92 4.87 -3.69 -3.61
CA VAL A 92 5.12 -2.67 -4.63
C VAL A 92 3.97 -2.77 -5.62
N ALA A 93 3.13 -1.74 -5.65
CA ALA A 93 1.93 -1.75 -6.48
C ALA A 93 2.25 -1.53 -7.96
N ASP A 94 1.78 -2.43 -8.80
CA ASP A 94 1.81 -2.25 -10.24
C ASP A 94 0.52 -1.59 -10.71
N ASN A 95 -0.60 -2.03 -10.16
CA ASN A 95 -1.93 -1.53 -10.52
C ASN A 95 -2.76 -1.35 -9.26
N VAL A 96 -3.60 -0.32 -9.28
CA VAL A 96 -4.51 -0.01 -8.18
C VAL A 96 -5.88 0.25 -8.77
N TYR A 97 -6.90 -0.31 -8.13
CA TYR A 97 -8.27 -0.20 -8.59
C TYR A 97 -9.19 0.22 -7.45
N PHE A 98 -10.29 0.86 -7.77
CA PHE A 98 -11.33 1.14 -6.79
C PHE A 98 -12.03 -0.15 -6.39
N GLY A 99 -12.19 -0.38 -5.09
CA GLY A 99 -12.84 -1.57 -4.57
C GLY A 99 -14.34 -1.40 -4.35
N GLU A 100 -14.85 -0.19 -4.53
CA GLU A 100 -16.27 0.09 -4.39
C GLU A 100 -16.66 1.23 -5.33
N SER A 101 -17.96 1.31 -5.64
CA SER A 101 -18.47 2.36 -6.52
C SER A 101 -18.33 3.72 -5.86
N LYS A 102 -17.92 4.70 -6.66
CA LYS A 102 -17.88 6.10 -6.22
C LYS A 102 -19.31 6.58 -6.00
N LYS A 103 -19.58 7.06 -4.80
CA LYS A 103 -20.87 7.71 -4.52
C LYS A 103 -20.73 9.20 -4.73
N ASP A 104 -21.62 9.73 -5.48
CA ASP A 104 -21.71 11.18 -5.71
C ASP A 104 -22.41 11.85 -4.54
#